data_3baf639b0f0095cf0cd09fa052f31b6a
#
_entry.id   3baf639b0f0095cf0cd09fa052f31b6a
#
_cell.length_a   1.000
_cell.length_b   1.000
_cell.length_c   1.000
_cell.angle_alpha   90.00
_cell.angle_beta   90.00
_cell.angle_gamma   90.00
#
_symmetry.space_group_name_H-M   'P 1'
#
loop_
_entity.id
_entity.type
_entity.pdbx_description
1 polymer ?
#
loop_
_entity_poly.entity_id
_entity_poly.type
_entity_poly.pdbx_seq_one_letter_code
_entity_poly.pdbx_strand_id
1 'polypeptide(L)'
;MGAQQSQANKEPNMAANSSSPLYSLTPERAARFDELQLKLAPLWRLIGRTNPGGEVQDENTLVVLPSLTMEMEIPGSHHKVYEERFLFMTFLLRQPHLRMIYLTSQPVAPLTIDYYLHNLPDVTVSNARKRLHLLSPQDGSARSLAEKVLERPWFVRRIREHIPDLERELALQLDIPMYAADPRHFALGGKSGARRVFAEEGLQHPLGVENIRSEAGFVAAIHAMRREKPAIGRVITKLNQGVSGMGNAVVDLRGLPKPGAADEAEAIAARLRAMAFEVPELTYADYLTGVTRQGAIVEEMISGEEMRSPSVQMRISPLGKVEILSTHDQMLGGPSGQSYLGAIFPADPAYSRLITREAAKIGERFVREGIIGRFALDFLTVKNEAGEWEPYAIEVNLRKGGTTHPFLTLQYLTDGSYDAETGEFTTELGERRYYVASDHVESAAYRIFTPEDLLDLISVHRLTFDQTCQTGVVLHMFSGVGELGRLGVTCIHGTAARARALYDDFIALLDREVEVRGQ
;
A
#
# COMPACT_ATOMS: atom_id res chain seq x y z
N MET A 1 -29.30 -38.33 35.62
CA MET A 1 -27.98 -38.88 35.23
C MET A 1 -27.57 -38.13 33.99
N GLY A 2 -26.85 -37.07 34.17
CA GLY A 2 -26.37 -36.20 33.13
C GLY A 2 -24.95 -36.56 32.73
N ALA A 3 -24.64 -36.47 31.48
CA ALA A 3 -23.28 -36.51 30.99
C ALA A 3 -22.95 -35.13 30.41
N GLN A 4 -22.13 -34.36 31.14
CA GLN A 4 -21.45 -33.17 30.64
C GLN A 4 -20.37 -33.60 29.65
N GLN A 5 -20.50 -33.20 28.40
CA GLN A 5 -19.40 -33.27 27.45
C GLN A 5 -18.63 -31.94 27.53
N SER A 6 -17.39 -32.05 27.96
CA SER A 6 -16.39 -31.01 27.95
C SER A 6 -16.04 -30.64 26.51
N GLN A 7 -16.30 -29.40 26.13
CA GLN A 7 -15.70 -28.82 24.93
C GLN A 7 -14.23 -28.50 25.23
N ALA A 8 -13.34 -29.30 24.66
CA ALA A 8 -11.92 -28.97 24.63
C ALA A 8 -11.70 -27.82 23.64
N ASN A 9 -11.28 -26.67 24.17
CA ASN A 9 -10.71 -25.57 23.39
C ASN A 9 -9.52 -26.11 22.58
N LYS A 10 -9.67 -26.18 21.27
CA LYS A 10 -8.54 -26.35 20.36
C LYS A 10 -7.83 -25.00 20.27
N GLU A 11 -6.65 -24.93 20.87
CA GLU A 11 -5.69 -23.88 20.61
C GLU A 11 -5.43 -23.79 19.11
N PRO A 12 -5.36 -22.60 18.50
CA PRO A 12 -4.95 -22.46 17.11
C PRO A 12 -3.47 -22.85 17.00
N ASN A 13 -3.20 -23.81 16.17
CA ASN A 13 -1.88 -24.36 15.88
C ASN A 13 -1.04 -23.27 15.15
N MET A 14 -0.28 -22.47 15.91
CA MET A 14 0.61 -21.42 15.42
C MET A 14 1.96 -22.00 14.93
N ALA A 15 1.95 -23.08 14.20
CA ALA A 15 3.16 -23.63 13.60
C ALA A 15 2.86 -24.11 12.19
N ALA A 16 3.07 -23.29 11.19
CA ALA A 16 3.57 -23.61 9.85
C ALA A 16 3.35 -22.46 8.86
N ASN A 17 4.21 -21.43 8.90
CA ASN A 17 4.57 -20.71 7.69
C ASN A 17 6.09 -20.78 7.51
N SER A 18 6.61 -22.01 7.44
CA SER A 18 7.83 -22.28 6.71
C SER A 18 7.47 -22.21 5.23
N SER A 19 8.16 -21.38 4.45
CA SER A 19 8.15 -21.39 3.00
C SER A 19 7.98 -22.81 2.49
N SER A 20 6.87 -23.10 1.82
CA SER A 20 6.61 -24.41 1.27
C SER A 20 7.80 -24.82 0.40
N PRO A 21 8.41 -26.02 0.59
CA PRO A 21 9.55 -26.46 -0.22
C PRO A 21 9.27 -26.51 -1.72
N LEU A 22 7.99 -26.44 -2.12
CA LEU A 22 7.54 -26.40 -3.51
C LEU A 22 7.98 -25.14 -4.26
N TYR A 23 8.37 -24.07 -3.57
CA TYR A 23 8.68 -22.76 -4.19
C TYR A 23 10.07 -22.24 -3.83
N SER A 24 10.98 -23.11 -3.36
CA SER A 24 12.37 -22.70 -3.16
C SER A 24 13.00 -22.32 -4.49
N LEU A 25 13.57 -21.11 -4.54
CA LEU A 25 14.22 -20.61 -5.72
C LEU A 25 15.57 -21.28 -5.90
N THR A 26 15.64 -22.26 -6.81
CA THR A 26 16.94 -22.81 -7.23
C THR A 26 17.66 -21.78 -8.12
N PRO A 27 19.01 -21.86 -8.23
CA PRO A 27 19.78 -21.00 -9.12
C PRO A 27 19.28 -21.01 -10.57
N GLU A 28 18.87 -22.18 -11.08
CA GLU A 28 18.35 -22.35 -12.43
C GLU A 28 17.01 -21.60 -12.62
N ARG A 29 16.14 -21.67 -11.63
CA ARG A 29 14.85 -20.95 -11.64
C ARG A 29 15.05 -19.44 -11.52
N ALA A 30 16.04 -19.01 -10.74
CA ALA A 30 16.43 -17.61 -10.66
C ALA A 30 16.91 -17.09 -12.01
N ALA A 31 17.82 -17.83 -12.67
CA ALA A 31 18.34 -17.49 -13.99
C ALA A 31 17.22 -17.43 -15.04
N ARG A 32 16.29 -18.41 -15.02
CA ARG A 32 15.15 -18.41 -15.93
C ARG A 32 14.23 -17.21 -15.71
N PHE A 33 13.98 -16.82 -14.45
CA PHE A 33 13.22 -15.62 -14.16
C PHE A 33 13.94 -14.35 -14.69
N ASP A 34 15.24 -14.24 -14.49
CA ASP A 34 16.03 -13.12 -15.00
C ASP A 34 15.97 -13.03 -16.54
N GLU A 35 16.01 -14.17 -17.25
CA GLU A 35 15.80 -14.22 -18.71
C GLU A 35 14.40 -13.71 -19.11
N LEU A 36 13.36 -14.09 -18.35
CA LEU A 36 11.99 -13.61 -18.61
C LEU A 36 11.89 -12.09 -18.44
N GLN A 37 12.55 -11.54 -17.41
CA GLN A 37 12.52 -10.10 -17.16
C GLN A 37 13.13 -9.27 -18.29
N LEU A 38 14.05 -9.83 -19.10
CA LEU A 38 14.58 -9.15 -20.27
C LEU A 38 13.51 -8.84 -21.33
N LYS A 39 12.39 -9.59 -21.33
CA LYS A 39 11.25 -9.34 -22.24
C LYS A 39 10.49 -8.05 -21.90
N LEU A 40 10.64 -7.52 -20.68
CA LEU A 40 9.91 -6.30 -20.26
C LEU A 40 10.36 -5.04 -21.01
N ALA A 41 11.66 -4.89 -21.29
CA ALA A 41 12.16 -3.68 -21.92
C ALA A 41 11.60 -3.43 -23.33
N PRO A 42 11.51 -4.43 -24.23
CA PRO A 42 10.81 -4.29 -25.51
C PRO A 42 9.32 -3.98 -25.33
N LEU A 43 8.62 -4.72 -24.44
CA LEU A 43 7.19 -4.51 -24.18
C LEU A 43 6.94 -3.11 -23.64
N TRP A 44 7.80 -2.61 -22.74
CA TRP A 44 7.68 -1.26 -22.18
C TRP A 44 7.74 -0.16 -23.23
N ARG A 45 8.55 -0.35 -24.27
CA ARG A 45 8.66 0.61 -25.39
C ARG A 45 7.39 0.68 -26.25
N LEU A 46 6.54 -0.34 -26.19
CA LEU A 46 5.26 -0.38 -26.90
C LEU A 46 4.11 0.26 -26.09
N ILE A 47 4.23 0.30 -24.74
CA ILE A 47 3.23 0.91 -23.86
C ILE A 47 3.25 2.44 -24.08
N GLY A 48 2.08 3.03 -24.38
CA GLY A 48 1.93 4.47 -24.56
C GLY A 48 2.26 4.99 -25.97
N ARG A 49 2.63 4.15 -26.93
CA ARG A 49 2.64 4.54 -28.34
C ARG A 49 1.24 4.38 -28.93
N THR A 50 0.39 5.38 -28.73
CA THR A 50 -0.71 5.61 -29.65
C THR A 50 -0.10 6.10 -30.96
N ASN A 51 0.08 5.24 -31.95
CA ASN A 51 0.36 5.68 -33.31
C ASN A 51 -0.96 6.19 -33.91
N PRO A 52 -1.17 7.49 -34.08
CA PRO A 52 -2.27 7.98 -34.90
C PRO A 52 -1.96 7.55 -36.35
N GLY A 53 -2.59 6.49 -36.83
CA GLY A 53 -2.50 6.00 -38.22
C GLY A 53 -1.58 4.80 -38.46
N GLY A 54 -1.02 4.15 -37.47
CA GLY A 54 -0.29 2.88 -37.61
C GLY A 54 -1.21 1.68 -37.55
N GLU A 55 -1.03 0.69 -38.40
CA GLU A 55 -1.63 -0.63 -38.28
C GLU A 55 -1.28 -1.19 -36.89
N VAL A 56 -2.32 -1.46 -36.09
CA VAL A 56 -2.17 -2.06 -34.77
C VAL A 56 -1.97 -3.55 -34.96
N GLN A 57 -0.74 -3.99 -34.85
CA GLN A 57 -0.40 -5.36 -35.16
C GLN A 57 -0.54 -6.35 -34.01
N ASP A 58 -0.67 -5.97 -32.75
CA ASP A 58 -0.77 -6.96 -31.68
C ASP A 58 -1.72 -6.56 -30.56
N GLU A 59 -2.63 -7.48 -30.20
CA GLU A 59 -3.42 -7.41 -28.98
C GLU A 59 -2.49 -7.67 -27.79
N ASN A 60 -2.27 -6.64 -26.98
CA ASN A 60 -1.53 -6.78 -25.73
C ASN A 60 -2.44 -7.30 -24.63
N THR A 61 -1.95 -8.24 -23.86
CA THR A 61 -2.69 -8.74 -22.74
C THR A 61 -1.99 -8.44 -21.43
N LEU A 62 -2.74 -7.83 -20.50
CA LEU A 62 -2.32 -7.54 -19.14
C LEU A 62 -2.97 -8.51 -18.18
N VAL A 63 -2.19 -9.12 -17.33
CA VAL A 63 -2.71 -9.88 -16.20
C VAL A 63 -2.55 -9.07 -14.93
N VAL A 64 -3.62 -8.92 -14.19
CA VAL A 64 -3.65 -8.27 -12.89
C VAL A 64 -3.82 -9.33 -11.82
N LEU A 65 -2.81 -9.46 -10.98
CA LEU A 65 -2.81 -10.33 -9.81
C LEU A 65 -2.67 -9.46 -8.55
N PRO A 66 -3.76 -9.06 -7.91
CA PRO A 66 -3.73 -8.31 -6.67
C PRO A 66 -3.40 -9.24 -5.49
N SER A 67 -2.20 -9.81 -5.48
CA SER A 67 -1.76 -10.68 -4.42
C SER A 67 -1.31 -9.88 -3.20
N LEU A 68 -1.80 -10.27 -2.03
CA LEU A 68 -1.32 -9.78 -0.74
C LEU A 68 -0.51 -10.90 -0.10
N THR A 69 0.80 -10.66 0.01
CA THR A 69 1.69 -11.51 0.81
C THR A 69 2.02 -10.74 2.07
N MET A 70 1.41 -11.10 3.18
CA MET A 70 1.65 -10.49 4.48
C MET A 70 1.96 -11.59 5.50
N GLU A 71 2.89 -11.31 6.41
CA GLU A 71 3.24 -12.25 7.49
C GLU A 71 2.16 -12.32 8.59
N MET A 72 1.21 -11.39 8.60
CA MET A 72 0.05 -11.42 9.50
C MET A 72 -1.14 -12.03 8.78
N GLU A 73 -1.83 -12.95 9.44
CA GLU A 73 -3.07 -13.50 8.93
C GLU A 73 -4.15 -12.40 8.88
N ILE A 74 -4.62 -12.12 7.66
CA ILE A 74 -5.79 -11.27 7.44
C ILE A 74 -6.99 -12.20 7.25
N PRO A 75 -8.14 -11.95 7.91
CA PRO A 75 -9.36 -12.70 7.65
C PRO A 75 -9.70 -12.74 6.16
N GLY A 76 -10.22 -13.88 5.67
CA GLY A 76 -10.47 -14.10 4.25
C GLY A 76 -11.38 -13.07 3.59
N SER A 77 -12.35 -12.50 4.33
CA SER A 77 -13.20 -11.39 3.87
C SER A 77 -12.41 -10.13 3.51
N HIS A 78 -11.38 -9.80 4.26
CA HIS A 78 -10.51 -8.65 3.98
C HIS A 78 -9.69 -8.86 2.70
N HIS A 79 -9.25 -10.10 2.40
CA HIS A 79 -8.52 -10.40 1.16
C HIS A 79 -9.33 -10.00 -0.07
N LYS A 80 -10.62 -10.38 -0.12
CA LYS A 80 -11.53 -10.03 -1.21
C LYS A 80 -11.58 -8.51 -1.46
N VAL A 81 -11.77 -7.74 -0.39
CA VAL A 81 -11.89 -6.28 -0.48
C VAL A 81 -10.58 -5.65 -0.93
N TYR A 82 -9.44 -6.12 -0.44
CA TYR A 82 -8.13 -5.64 -0.87
C TYR A 82 -7.80 -6.05 -2.32
N GLU A 83 -8.22 -7.22 -2.78
CA GLU A 83 -8.10 -7.62 -4.19
C GLU A 83 -8.92 -6.69 -5.09
N GLU A 84 -10.12 -6.30 -4.67
CA GLU A 84 -10.97 -5.34 -5.37
C GLU A 84 -10.40 -3.92 -5.41
N ARG A 85 -9.53 -3.55 -4.47
CA ARG A 85 -8.85 -2.24 -4.48
C ARG A 85 -8.09 -1.98 -5.78
N PHE A 86 -7.64 -3.02 -6.48
CA PHE A 86 -6.93 -2.92 -7.74
C PHE A 86 -7.84 -2.86 -8.97
N LEU A 87 -9.18 -2.90 -8.82
CA LEU A 87 -10.10 -2.82 -9.96
C LEU A 87 -9.99 -1.52 -10.76
N PHE A 88 -9.40 -0.46 -10.21
CA PHE A 88 -9.05 0.73 -10.98
C PHE A 88 -8.15 0.40 -12.20
N MET A 89 -7.43 -0.73 -12.17
CA MET A 89 -6.65 -1.17 -13.33
C MET A 89 -7.52 -1.45 -14.56
N THR A 90 -8.82 -1.72 -14.38
CA THR A 90 -9.77 -1.86 -15.49
C THR A 90 -9.89 -0.58 -16.33
N PHE A 91 -9.54 0.59 -15.78
CA PHE A 91 -9.48 1.84 -16.55
C PHE A 91 -8.44 1.79 -17.69
N LEU A 92 -7.45 0.91 -17.63
CA LEU A 92 -6.53 0.66 -18.74
C LEU A 92 -7.22 0.05 -19.97
N LEU A 93 -8.42 -0.53 -19.83
CA LEU A 93 -9.23 -1.03 -20.94
C LEU A 93 -9.73 0.08 -21.88
N ARG A 94 -9.55 1.35 -21.53
CA ARG A 94 -9.69 2.47 -22.47
C ARG A 94 -8.76 2.33 -23.68
N GLN A 95 -7.64 1.63 -23.54
CA GLN A 95 -6.75 1.27 -24.66
C GLN A 95 -7.43 0.16 -25.48
N PRO A 96 -7.79 0.41 -26.76
CA PRO A 96 -8.67 -0.48 -27.52
C PRO A 96 -8.06 -1.86 -27.83
N HIS A 97 -6.73 -1.98 -27.77
CA HIS A 97 -6.01 -3.21 -28.06
C HIS A 97 -5.52 -3.95 -26.81
N LEU A 98 -5.88 -3.45 -25.63
CA LEU A 98 -5.56 -4.10 -24.36
C LEU A 98 -6.65 -5.11 -24.00
N ARG A 99 -6.27 -6.37 -23.83
CA ARG A 99 -7.04 -7.37 -23.08
C ARG A 99 -6.56 -7.42 -21.65
N MET A 100 -7.46 -7.74 -20.74
CA MET A 100 -7.11 -7.87 -19.32
C MET A 100 -7.67 -9.17 -18.76
N ILE A 101 -6.81 -9.89 -18.06
CA ILE A 101 -7.23 -10.93 -17.12
C ILE A 101 -7.06 -10.39 -15.72
N TYR A 102 -8.12 -10.38 -14.98
CA TYR A 102 -8.14 -9.96 -13.59
C TYR A 102 -8.42 -11.18 -12.70
N LEU A 103 -7.50 -11.47 -11.80
CA LEU A 103 -7.60 -12.61 -10.89
C LEU A 103 -8.05 -12.16 -9.52
N THR A 104 -8.95 -12.92 -8.90
CA THR A 104 -9.40 -12.71 -7.51
C THR A 104 -9.63 -14.04 -6.82
N SER A 105 -9.47 -14.08 -5.51
CA SER A 105 -9.73 -15.29 -4.70
C SER A 105 -11.18 -15.77 -4.79
N GLN A 106 -12.10 -14.82 -4.81
CA GLN A 106 -13.55 -15.02 -4.95
C GLN A 106 -14.07 -14.22 -6.15
N PRO A 107 -15.17 -14.64 -6.80
CA PRO A 107 -15.77 -13.87 -7.87
C PRO A 107 -16.13 -12.45 -7.44
N VAL A 108 -15.83 -11.46 -8.28
CA VAL A 108 -16.25 -10.08 -8.09
C VAL A 108 -17.72 -9.94 -8.52
N ALA A 109 -18.50 -9.20 -7.75
CA ALA A 109 -19.90 -8.95 -8.07
C ALA A 109 -20.03 -8.21 -9.41
N PRO A 110 -21.00 -8.58 -10.27
CA PRO A 110 -21.23 -7.91 -11.56
C PRO A 110 -21.40 -6.39 -11.43
N LEU A 111 -22.14 -5.95 -10.43
CA LEU A 111 -22.37 -4.53 -10.14
C LEU A 111 -21.06 -3.76 -9.94
N THR A 112 -20.13 -4.33 -9.17
CA THR A 112 -18.82 -3.71 -8.93
C THR A 112 -18.05 -3.53 -10.24
N ILE A 113 -18.07 -4.54 -11.09
CA ILE A 113 -17.42 -4.45 -12.41
C ILE A 113 -18.11 -3.42 -13.30
N ASP A 114 -19.45 -3.43 -13.32
CA ASP A 114 -20.22 -2.46 -14.11
C ASP A 114 -19.94 -1.03 -13.68
N TYR A 115 -19.81 -0.78 -12.39
CA TYR A 115 -19.43 0.53 -11.86
C TYR A 115 -18.09 1.02 -12.45
N TYR A 116 -17.03 0.20 -12.42
CA TYR A 116 -15.73 0.59 -12.99
C TYR A 116 -15.80 0.76 -14.51
N LEU A 117 -16.50 -0.12 -15.22
CA LEU A 117 -16.61 -0.03 -16.69
C LEU A 117 -17.42 1.18 -17.15
N HIS A 118 -18.42 1.63 -16.38
CA HIS A 118 -19.18 2.84 -16.71
C HIS A 118 -18.39 4.14 -16.50
N ASN A 119 -17.37 4.12 -15.66
CA ASN A 119 -16.46 5.24 -15.46
C ASN A 119 -15.34 5.33 -16.52
N LEU A 120 -15.27 4.39 -17.49
CA LEU A 120 -14.24 4.42 -18.54
C LEU A 120 -14.49 5.59 -19.51
N PRO A 121 -13.51 6.47 -19.71
CA PRO A 121 -13.58 7.46 -20.78
C PRO A 121 -13.42 6.79 -22.16
N ASP A 122 -14.10 7.33 -23.18
CA ASP A 122 -13.91 7.07 -24.61
C ASP A 122 -14.13 5.63 -25.10
N VAL A 123 -14.64 4.73 -24.26
CA VAL A 123 -14.87 3.32 -24.62
C VAL A 123 -16.27 2.87 -24.17
N THR A 124 -16.97 2.15 -25.03
CA THR A 124 -18.25 1.57 -24.63
C THR A 124 -18.05 0.42 -23.64
N VAL A 125 -18.92 0.35 -22.64
CA VAL A 125 -18.92 -0.72 -21.62
C VAL A 125 -18.91 -2.12 -22.27
N SER A 126 -19.68 -2.31 -23.34
CA SER A 126 -19.73 -3.60 -24.04
C SER A 126 -18.41 -3.99 -24.70
N ASN A 127 -17.66 -3.02 -25.24
CA ASN A 127 -16.34 -3.26 -25.83
C ASN A 127 -15.32 -3.59 -24.75
N ALA A 128 -15.25 -2.80 -23.66
CA ALA A 128 -14.36 -3.06 -22.54
C ALA A 128 -14.64 -4.42 -21.89
N ARG A 129 -15.93 -4.78 -21.70
CA ARG A 129 -16.34 -6.05 -21.12
C ARG A 129 -15.90 -7.27 -21.93
N LYS A 130 -15.89 -7.19 -23.28
CA LYS A 130 -15.41 -8.28 -24.15
C LYS A 130 -13.90 -8.55 -23.99
N ARG A 131 -13.16 -7.54 -23.55
CA ARG A 131 -11.70 -7.60 -23.36
C ARG A 131 -11.28 -7.84 -21.90
N LEU A 132 -12.26 -7.90 -20.97
CA LEU A 132 -12.04 -8.19 -19.56
C LEU A 132 -12.41 -9.64 -19.24
N HIS A 133 -11.45 -10.40 -18.77
CA HIS A 133 -11.62 -11.77 -18.30
C HIS A 133 -11.43 -11.82 -16.78
N LEU A 134 -12.50 -12.10 -16.05
CA LEU A 134 -12.46 -12.26 -14.61
C LEU A 134 -12.31 -13.73 -14.27
N LEU A 135 -11.24 -14.11 -13.60
CA LEU A 135 -10.97 -15.48 -13.21
C LEU A 135 -10.79 -15.60 -11.70
N SER A 136 -11.38 -16.63 -11.11
CA SER A 136 -11.30 -16.89 -9.68
C SER A 136 -11.14 -18.39 -9.41
N PRO A 137 -10.20 -18.80 -8.52
CA PRO A 137 -10.14 -20.17 -8.01
C PRO A 137 -11.27 -20.50 -7.03
N GLN A 138 -12.12 -19.53 -6.67
CA GLN A 138 -13.23 -19.65 -5.72
C GLN A 138 -12.77 -20.15 -4.33
N ASP A 139 -11.66 -19.61 -3.85
CA ASP A 139 -11.04 -19.98 -2.58
C ASP A 139 -10.98 -18.77 -1.63
N GLY A 140 -11.88 -18.74 -0.65
CA GLY A 140 -11.98 -17.69 0.36
C GLY A 140 -11.02 -17.85 1.54
N SER A 141 -10.06 -18.79 1.51
CA SER A 141 -9.08 -18.94 2.58
C SER A 141 -8.16 -17.72 2.71
N ALA A 142 -7.49 -17.58 3.86
CA ALA A 142 -6.56 -16.47 4.14
C ALA A 142 -5.20 -16.57 3.41
N ARG A 143 -4.98 -17.61 2.59
CA ARG A 143 -3.75 -17.79 1.82
C ARG A 143 -3.63 -16.75 0.70
N SER A 144 -2.40 -16.50 0.24
CA SER A 144 -2.16 -15.57 -0.87
C SER A 144 -2.83 -16.07 -2.17
N LEU A 145 -3.25 -15.13 -3.02
CA LEU A 145 -3.87 -15.48 -4.29
C LEU A 145 -2.91 -16.27 -5.19
N ALA A 146 -1.61 -15.96 -5.15
CA ALA A 146 -0.60 -16.70 -5.91
C ALA A 146 -0.54 -18.18 -5.51
N GLU A 147 -0.53 -18.51 -4.20
CA GLU A 147 -0.58 -19.89 -3.72
C GLU A 147 -1.84 -20.62 -4.16
N LYS A 148 -3.00 -19.96 -4.02
CA LYS A 148 -4.29 -20.52 -4.47
C LYS A 148 -4.29 -20.89 -5.95
N VAL A 149 -3.64 -20.08 -6.77
CA VAL A 149 -3.49 -20.30 -8.22
C VAL A 149 -2.52 -21.44 -8.50
N LEU A 150 -1.33 -21.40 -7.89
CA LEU A 150 -0.26 -22.39 -8.13
C LEU A 150 -0.62 -23.81 -7.72
N GLU A 151 -1.39 -23.99 -6.65
CA GLU A 151 -1.86 -25.29 -6.20
C GLU A 151 -2.92 -25.93 -7.11
N ARG A 152 -3.41 -25.21 -8.12
CA ARG A 152 -4.45 -25.68 -9.05
C ARG A 152 -3.94 -25.73 -10.49
N PRO A 153 -3.26 -26.80 -10.91
CA PRO A 153 -2.71 -26.88 -12.27
C PRO A 153 -3.74 -26.69 -13.38
N TRP A 154 -5.00 -27.06 -13.13
CA TRP A 154 -6.11 -26.82 -14.07
C TRP A 154 -6.42 -25.33 -14.21
N PHE A 155 -6.29 -24.55 -13.13
CA PHE A 155 -6.54 -23.13 -13.15
C PHE A 155 -5.37 -22.39 -13.84
N VAL A 156 -4.14 -22.80 -13.59
CA VAL A 156 -2.96 -22.32 -14.32
C VAL A 156 -3.11 -22.60 -15.82
N ARG A 157 -3.59 -23.79 -16.22
CA ARG A 157 -3.89 -24.10 -17.64
C ARG A 157 -4.97 -23.17 -18.19
N ARG A 158 -6.04 -22.91 -17.44
CA ARG A 158 -7.11 -21.99 -17.86
C ARG A 158 -6.60 -20.55 -18.03
N ILE A 159 -5.68 -20.11 -17.18
CA ILE A 159 -5.00 -18.83 -17.38
C ILE A 159 -4.18 -18.89 -18.67
N ARG A 160 -3.41 -19.94 -18.92
CA ARG A 160 -2.60 -20.12 -20.14
C ARG A 160 -3.42 -20.13 -21.43
N GLU A 161 -4.62 -20.67 -21.41
CA GLU A 161 -5.53 -20.66 -22.57
C GLU A 161 -5.93 -19.23 -22.97
N HIS A 162 -5.83 -18.30 -22.03
CA HIS A 162 -6.18 -16.89 -22.23
C HIS A 162 -4.95 -16.02 -22.31
N ILE A 163 -3.82 -16.43 -21.69
CA ILE A 163 -2.52 -15.75 -21.76
C ILE A 163 -1.41 -16.55 -21.09
N PRO A 164 -0.16 -16.32 -21.46
CA PRO A 164 0.99 -16.71 -20.67
C PRO A 164 1.38 -15.63 -19.66
N ASP A 165 1.44 -15.91 -18.31
CA ASP A 165 2.43 -15.29 -17.42
C ASP A 165 1.98 -14.55 -16.14
N LEU A 166 2.39 -15.03 -14.92
CA LEU A 166 2.13 -14.34 -13.65
C LEU A 166 3.13 -14.67 -12.54
N GLU A 167 3.40 -13.71 -11.64
CA GLU A 167 4.34 -13.71 -10.51
C GLU A 167 5.57 -14.62 -10.70
N ARG A 168 6.62 -14.50 -9.93
CA ARG A 168 7.88 -15.17 -10.25
C ARG A 168 7.74 -16.67 -10.53
N GLU A 169 7.05 -17.42 -9.67
CA GLU A 169 6.78 -18.84 -9.89
C GLU A 169 5.73 -19.03 -10.97
N LEU A 170 4.69 -18.26 -10.91
CA LEU A 170 3.65 -18.26 -11.91
C LEU A 170 4.19 -17.70 -13.23
N ALA A 171 5.02 -16.65 -13.20
CA ALA A 171 5.76 -16.17 -14.35
C ALA A 171 6.62 -17.26 -14.98
N LEU A 172 7.33 -18.05 -14.16
CA LEU A 172 8.10 -19.19 -14.63
C LEU A 172 7.23 -20.29 -15.21
N GLN A 173 6.11 -20.62 -14.59
CA GLN A 173 5.17 -21.63 -15.09
C GLN A 173 4.43 -21.16 -16.34
N LEU A 174 4.19 -19.88 -16.49
CA LEU A 174 3.46 -19.26 -17.58
C LEU A 174 4.39 -18.67 -18.68
N ASP A 175 5.67 -18.53 -18.41
CA ASP A 175 6.72 -18.04 -19.32
C ASP A 175 6.60 -16.55 -19.67
N ILE A 176 6.24 -15.66 -18.68
CA ILE A 176 6.20 -14.20 -18.87
C ILE A 176 6.94 -13.37 -17.80
N PRO A 177 7.27 -12.13 -18.15
CA PRO A 177 7.94 -11.22 -17.23
C PRO A 177 6.97 -10.62 -16.19
N MET A 178 7.48 -10.23 -15.04
CA MET A 178 6.73 -9.57 -13.98
C MET A 178 7.18 -8.11 -13.83
N TYR A 179 6.23 -7.16 -13.88
CA TYR A 179 6.52 -5.77 -13.59
C TYR A 179 6.24 -5.44 -12.11
N ALA A 180 7.15 -5.86 -11.27
CA ALA A 180 7.19 -5.56 -9.82
C ALA A 180 8.62 -5.75 -9.31
N ALA A 181 8.90 -5.28 -8.09
CA ALA A 181 10.16 -5.60 -7.43
C ALA A 181 10.30 -7.10 -7.21
N ASP A 182 11.48 -7.64 -7.54
CA ASP A 182 11.80 -9.05 -7.32
C ASP A 182 11.81 -9.34 -5.80
N PRO A 183 11.20 -10.43 -5.34
CA PRO A 183 11.26 -10.86 -3.94
C PRO A 183 12.67 -10.98 -3.34
N ARG A 184 13.73 -11.17 -4.16
CA ARG A 184 15.12 -11.14 -3.67
C ARG A 184 15.49 -9.83 -2.97
N HIS A 185 14.81 -8.73 -3.31
CA HIS A 185 15.02 -7.41 -2.73
C HIS A 185 14.13 -7.11 -1.52
N PHE A 186 13.34 -8.10 -1.06
CA PHE A 186 12.39 -7.94 0.04
C PHE A 186 13.02 -7.33 1.30
N ALA A 187 14.28 -7.72 1.60
CA ALA A 187 15.01 -7.19 2.75
C ALA A 187 15.25 -5.67 2.68
N LEU A 188 15.35 -5.09 1.49
CA LEU A 188 15.53 -3.63 1.30
C LEU A 188 14.26 -2.84 1.62
N GLY A 189 13.09 -3.44 1.42
CA GLY A 189 11.80 -2.85 1.79
C GLY A 189 11.42 -3.02 3.26
N GLY A 190 12.17 -3.84 4.03
CA GLY A 190 12.01 -3.97 5.46
C GLY A 190 12.59 -2.77 6.22
N LYS A 191 12.10 -2.50 7.44
CA LYS A 191 12.50 -1.31 8.21
C LYS A 191 14.00 -1.22 8.48
N SER A 192 14.66 -2.34 8.84
CA SER A 192 16.12 -2.38 9.01
C SER A 192 16.87 -2.17 7.69
N GLY A 193 16.35 -2.73 6.58
CA GLY A 193 16.95 -2.55 5.26
C GLY A 193 16.82 -1.12 4.75
N ALA A 194 15.66 -0.51 4.89
CA ALA A 194 15.40 0.87 4.49
C ALA A 194 16.33 1.84 5.22
N ARG A 195 16.45 1.75 6.54
CA ARG A 195 17.34 2.62 7.34
C ARG A 195 18.81 2.52 6.93
N ARG A 196 19.27 1.28 6.64
CA ARG A 196 20.63 1.09 6.11
C ARG A 196 20.82 1.79 4.77
N VAL A 197 19.86 1.67 3.85
CA VAL A 197 19.90 2.37 2.55
C VAL A 197 19.86 3.88 2.74
N PHE A 198 19.09 4.42 3.69
CA PHE A 198 19.07 5.84 4.00
C PHE A 198 20.44 6.33 4.46
N ALA A 199 21.08 5.61 5.38
CA ALA A 199 22.43 5.94 5.86
C ALA A 199 23.47 5.89 4.73
N GLU A 200 23.45 4.85 3.89
CA GLU A 200 24.38 4.67 2.77
C GLU A 200 24.24 5.76 1.70
N GLU A 201 23.02 6.23 1.42
CA GLU A 201 22.76 7.29 0.44
C GLU A 201 22.71 8.70 1.06
N GLY A 202 23.01 8.82 2.36
CA GLY A 202 23.12 10.10 3.06
C GLY A 202 21.77 10.84 3.25
N LEU A 203 20.66 10.10 3.37
CA LEU A 203 19.37 10.68 3.73
C LEU A 203 19.28 10.88 5.24
N GLN A 204 18.78 12.03 5.65
CA GLN A 204 18.43 12.28 7.04
C GLN A 204 17.28 11.34 7.45
N HIS A 205 17.45 10.65 8.58
CA HIS A 205 16.46 9.73 9.15
C HIS A 205 16.57 9.75 10.69
N PRO A 206 15.55 9.31 11.45
CA PRO A 206 15.58 9.35 12.91
C PRO A 206 16.76 8.57 13.47
N LEU A 207 17.38 9.05 14.57
CA LEU A 207 18.38 8.28 15.30
C LEU A 207 17.78 6.94 15.73
N GLY A 208 18.48 5.83 15.51
CA GLY A 208 17.93 4.52 15.82
C GLY A 208 18.90 3.37 15.59
N VAL A 209 18.46 2.16 15.90
CA VAL A 209 19.22 0.92 15.77
C VAL A 209 18.37 -0.15 15.09
N GLU A 210 19.00 -0.86 14.17
CA GLU A 210 18.40 -1.90 13.33
C GLU A 210 18.71 -3.31 13.83
N ASN A 211 18.00 -4.30 13.26
CA ASN A 211 18.24 -5.74 13.42
C ASN A 211 18.16 -6.23 14.87
N ILE A 212 17.32 -5.62 15.68
CA ILE A 212 17.08 -6.03 17.07
C ILE A 212 16.27 -7.32 17.08
N ARG A 213 16.70 -8.31 17.90
CA ARG A 213 16.07 -9.63 17.96
C ARG A 213 15.72 -10.11 19.38
N SER A 214 15.87 -9.23 20.37
CA SER A 214 15.58 -9.57 21.79
C SER A 214 15.31 -8.33 22.63
N GLU A 215 14.71 -8.52 23.82
CA GLU A 215 14.54 -7.47 24.83
C GLU A 215 15.92 -6.86 25.21
N ALA A 216 16.91 -7.68 25.45
CA ALA A 216 18.26 -7.20 25.77
C ALA A 216 18.85 -6.33 24.64
N GLY A 217 18.57 -6.67 23.38
CA GLY A 217 18.95 -5.87 22.22
C GLY A 217 18.27 -4.49 22.22
N PHE A 218 16.99 -4.39 22.55
CA PHE A 218 16.31 -3.11 22.71
C PHE A 218 16.89 -2.28 23.85
N VAL A 219 17.16 -2.91 25.02
CA VAL A 219 17.78 -2.22 26.16
C VAL A 219 19.12 -1.62 25.77
N ALA A 220 19.98 -2.41 25.13
CA ALA A 220 21.29 -1.95 24.67
C ALA A 220 21.20 -0.82 23.65
N ALA A 221 20.27 -0.93 22.69
CA ALA A 221 20.03 0.07 21.66
C ALA A 221 19.56 1.40 22.26
N ILE A 222 18.55 1.37 23.12
CA ILE A 222 18.00 2.57 23.77
C ILE A 222 19.07 3.22 24.67
N HIS A 223 19.84 2.42 25.39
CA HIS A 223 20.97 2.92 26.19
C HIS A 223 22.00 3.67 25.32
N ALA A 224 22.38 3.10 24.17
CA ALA A 224 23.29 3.75 23.23
C ALA A 224 22.72 5.07 22.67
N MET A 225 21.45 5.06 22.23
CA MET A 225 20.75 6.25 21.73
C MET A 225 20.68 7.37 22.78
N ARG A 226 20.42 7.03 24.05
CA ARG A 226 20.38 8.03 25.13
C ARG A 226 21.74 8.60 25.47
N ARG A 227 22.81 7.84 25.26
CA ARG A 227 24.19 8.38 25.42
C ARG A 227 24.53 9.37 24.32
N GLU A 228 24.08 9.12 23.09
CA GLU A 228 24.29 10.00 21.93
C GLU A 228 23.42 11.25 22.02
N LYS A 229 22.13 11.06 22.35
CA LYS A 229 21.12 12.14 22.47
C LYS A 229 20.39 12.04 23.82
N PRO A 230 20.96 12.61 24.91
CA PRO A 230 20.38 12.48 26.25
C PRO A 230 18.96 13.03 26.41
N ALA A 231 18.54 13.93 25.53
CA ALA A 231 17.23 14.56 25.53
C ALA A 231 16.11 13.72 24.89
N ILE A 232 16.40 12.49 24.40
CA ILE A 232 15.36 11.62 23.81
C ILE A 232 14.29 11.33 24.87
N GLY A 233 13.08 11.83 24.64
CA GLY A 233 11.95 11.62 25.54
C GLY A 233 11.09 10.40 25.22
N ARG A 234 11.01 10.00 23.94
CA ARG A 234 10.27 8.85 23.45
C ARG A 234 10.96 8.18 22.29
N VAL A 235 10.83 6.87 22.20
CA VAL A 235 11.24 6.09 21.03
C VAL A 235 10.06 5.27 20.53
N ILE A 236 10.10 4.94 19.25
CA ILE A 236 9.17 4.00 18.63
C ILE A 236 9.92 2.73 18.25
N THR A 237 9.37 1.59 18.59
CA THR A 237 9.84 0.28 18.15
C THR A 237 8.94 -0.22 17.02
N LYS A 238 9.53 -0.84 16.00
CA LYS A 238 8.79 -1.32 14.83
C LYS A 238 9.29 -2.70 14.43
N LEU A 239 8.39 -3.64 14.19
CA LEU A 239 8.77 -4.91 13.56
C LEU A 239 9.26 -4.66 12.13
N ASN A 240 10.25 -5.45 11.66
CA ASN A 240 10.82 -5.27 10.33
C ASN A 240 9.77 -5.36 9.21
N GLN A 241 8.80 -6.23 9.38
CA GLN A 241 7.66 -6.37 8.47
C GLN A 241 6.40 -5.94 9.20
N GLY A 242 5.74 -4.92 8.68
CA GLY A 242 4.50 -4.38 9.22
C GLY A 242 3.82 -3.50 8.20
N VAL A 243 2.51 -3.36 8.30
CA VAL A 243 1.67 -2.56 7.39
C VAL A 243 0.78 -1.66 8.25
N SER A 244 0.59 -0.40 7.82
CA SER A 244 -0.33 0.55 8.47
C SER A 244 -0.13 0.71 9.98
N GLY A 245 1.13 0.70 10.44
CA GLY A 245 1.44 0.84 11.87
C GLY A 245 1.34 -0.46 12.69
N MET A 246 0.80 -1.55 12.15
CA MET A 246 0.78 -2.84 12.83
C MET A 246 2.20 -3.31 13.15
N GLY A 247 2.47 -3.63 14.42
CA GLY A 247 3.81 -3.94 14.90
C GLY A 247 4.63 -2.73 15.36
N ASN A 248 4.01 -1.55 15.46
CA ASN A 248 4.60 -0.37 16.10
C ASN A 248 4.23 -0.30 17.59
N ALA A 249 5.15 0.19 18.41
CA ALA A 249 4.88 0.51 19.80
C ALA A 249 5.72 1.70 20.28
N VAL A 250 5.14 2.54 21.12
CA VAL A 250 5.80 3.73 21.67
C VAL A 250 6.30 3.43 23.08
N VAL A 251 7.57 3.76 23.34
CA VAL A 251 8.23 3.64 24.66
C VAL A 251 8.51 5.05 25.19
N ASP A 252 7.97 5.35 26.35
CA ASP A 252 8.21 6.62 27.04
C ASP A 252 9.48 6.52 27.89
N LEU A 253 10.49 7.33 27.57
CA LEU A 253 11.78 7.38 28.26
C LEU A 253 11.90 8.53 29.26
N ARG A 254 10.88 9.35 29.40
CA ARG A 254 10.89 10.49 30.32
C ARG A 254 10.94 10.02 31.78
N GLY A 255 11.74 10.70 32.59
CA GLY A 255 11.92 10.34 33.99
C GLY A 255 12.80 9.11 34.26
N LEU A 256 13.44 8.54 33.23
CA LEU A 256 14.45 7.51 33.40
C LEU A 256 15.69 8.06 34.13
N PRO A 257 16.47 7.20 34.84
CA PRO A 257 17.78 7.55 35.37
C PRO A 257 18.67 8.21 34.33
N LYS A 258 19.68 8.95 34.77
CA LYS A 258 20.64 9.58 33.84
C LYS A 258 21.32 8.50 32.98
N PRO A 259 21.66 8.81 31.69
CA PRO A 259 22.40 7.89 30.86
C PRO A 259 23.70 7.40 31.53
N GLY A 260 23.88 6.09 31.60
CA GLY A 260 25.03 5.44 32.25
C GLY A 260 24.84 5.17 33.73
N ALA A 261 23.70 5.46 34.34
CA ALA A 261 23.41 5.08 35.72
C ALA A 261 23.28 3.55 35.87
N ALA A 262 23.63 3.01 37.05
CA ALA A 262 23.64 1.56 37.26
C ALA A 262 22.26 0.88 37.11
N ASP A 263 21.21 1.60 37.40
CA ASP A 263 19.81 1.14 37.31
C ASP A 263 19.14 1.47 35.97
N GLU A 264 19.82 2.14 35.03
CA GLU A 264 19.26 2.57 33.76
C GLU A 264 18.74 1.39 32.92
N ALA A 265 19.52 0.30 32.83
CA ALA A 265 19.13 -0.84 31.99
C ALA A 265 17.84 -1.51 32.48
N GLU A 266 17.68 -1.66 33.79
CA GLU A 266 16.46 -2.22 34.40
C GLU A 266 15.26 -1.28 34.20
N ALA A 267 15.47 0.02 34.34
CA ALA A 267 14.46 1.03 34.12
C ALA A 267 14.00 1.06 32.64
N ILE A 268 14.93 0.93 31.67
CA ILE A 268 14.58 0.80 30.25
C ILE A 268 13.74 -0.47 30.00
N ALA A 269 14.17 -1.62 30.56
CA ALA A 269 13.42 -2.87 30.42
C ALA A 269 12.00 -2.77 30.98
N ALA A 270 11.82 -2.10 32.11
CA ALA A 270 10.49 -1.83 32.67
C ALA A 270 9.62 -0.97 31.73
N ARG A 271 10.21 0.06 31.08
CA ARG A 271 9.50 0.88 30.10
C ARG A 271 9.14 0.11 28.83
N LEU A 272 10.01 -0.78 28.36
CA LEU A 272 9.71 -1.66 27.23
C LEU A 272 8.51 -2.56 27.50
N ARG A 273 8.43 -3.15 28.70
CA ARG A 273 7.29 -4.00 29.10
C ARG A 273 5.99 -3.22 29.24
N ALA A 274 6.05 -1.91 29.43
CA ALA A 274 4.92 -1.00 29.55
C ALA A 274 4.66 -0.17 28.28
N MET A 275 5.27 -0.54 27.13
CA MET A 275 5.11 0.20 25.88
C MET A 275 3.67 0.18 25.37
N ALA A 276 3.27 1.26 24.70
CA ALA A 276 1.95 1.41 24.11
C ALA A 276 1.95 0.90 22.65
N PHE A 277 1.19 -0.17 22.39
CA PHE A 277 1.04 -0.75 21.05
C PHE A 277 0.04 0.04 20.21
N GLU A 278 0.30 0.10 18.91
CA GLU A 278 -0.66 0.64 17.92
C GLU A 278 -1.90 -0.26 17.82
N VAL A 279 -1.74 -1.58 17.92
CA VAL A 279 -2.81 -2.56 18.00
C VAL A 279 -3.03 -2.93 19.47
N PRO A 280 -4.14 -2.53 20.08
CA PRO A 280 -4.35 -2.72 21.54
C PRO A 280 -4.38 -4.18 21.99
N GLU A 281 -4.75 -5.10 21.09
CA GLU A 281 -4.84 -6.54 21.36
C GLU A 281 -3.46 -7.23 21.37
N LEU A 282 -2.41 -6.56 20.85
CA LEU A 282 -1.07 -7.13 20.79
C LEU A 282 -0.42 -7.15 22.17
N THR A 283 -0.03 -8.33 22.64
CA THR A 283 0.68 -8.46 23.92
C THR A 283 2.19 -8.26 23.76
N TYR A 284 2.87 -7.89 24.84
CA TYR A 284 4.35 -7.80 24.84
C TYR A 284 5.03 -9.13 24.48
N ALA A 285 4.48 -10.25 24.92
CA ALA A 285 5.02 -11.59 24.60
C ALA A 285 4.90 -11.92 23.11
N ASP A 286 3.76 -11.63 22.50
CA ASP A 286 3.54 -11.83 21.05
C ASP A 286 4.45 -10.92 20.24
N TYR A 287 4.60 -9.66 20.69
CA TYR A 287 5.53 -8.72 20.07
C TYR A 287 6.98 -9.23 20.08
N LEU A 288 7.49 -9.71 21.24
CA LEU A 288 8.84 -10.28 21.33
C LEU A 288 9.01 -11.53 20.48
N THR A 289 7.97 -12.33 20.32
CA THR A 289 7.97 -13.47 19.39
C THR A 289 8.17 -12.97 17.96
N GLY A 290 7.47 -11.93 17.55
CA GLY A 290 7.67 -11.25 16.27
C GLY A 290 9.10 -10.70 16.12
N VAL A 291 9.63 -10.02 17.15
CA VAL A 291 11.00 -9.49 17.19
C VAL A 291 12.04 -10.59 16.96
N THR A 292 11.88 -11.73 17.63
CA THR A 292 12.81 -12.86 17.49
C THR A 292 12.75 -13.44 16.08
N ARG A 293 11.54 -13.58 15.51
CA ARG A 293 11.32 -14.20 14.20
C ARG A 293 11.85 -13.33 13.05
N GLN A 294 11.44 -12.08 12.97
CA GLN A 294 11.69 -11.21 11.82
C GLN A 294 12.66 -10.05 12.08
N GLY A 295 12.98 -9.78 13.34
CA GLY A 295 13.75 -8.61 13.75
C GLY A 295 12.88 -7.36 13.89
N ALA A 296 13.47 -6.34 14.48
CA ALA A 296 12.84 -5.05 14.71
C ALA A 296 13.86 -3.91 14.64
N ILE A 297 13.37 -2.69 14.67
CA ILE A 297 14.14 -1.46 14.88
C ILE A 297 13.63 -0.74 16.12
N VAL A 298 14.47 0.13 16.66
CA VAL A 298 14.06 1.20 17.56
C VAL A 298 14.58 2.52 17.00
N GLU A 299 13.75 3.52 16.98
CA GLU A 299 14.12 4.85 16.50
C GLU A 299 13.54 5.96 17.37
N GLU A 300 14.20 7.11 17.36
CA GLU A 300 13.72 8.30 18.00
C GLU A 300 12.34 8.68 17.46
N MET A 301 11.41 8.99 18.35
CA MET A 301 10.14 9.59 17.96
C MET A 301 10.36 11.10 17.79
N ILE A 302 10.56 11.51 16.55
CA ILE A 302 10.74 12.93 16.19
C ILE A 302 9.53 13.72 16.67
N SER A 303 9.77 14.91 17.16
CA SER A 303 8.74 15.85 17.60
C SER A 303 9.09 17.27 17.18
N GLY A 304 8.09 18.07 16.90
CA GLY A 304 8.20 19.48 16.53
C GLY A 304 6.86 20.17 16.62
N GLU A 305 6.84 21.51 16.54
CA GLU A 305 5.60 22.27 16.61
C GLU A 305 4.72 22.06 15.37
N GLU A 306 5.32 21.96 14.20
CA GLU A 306 4.64 21.70 12.95
C GLU A 306 5.30 20.50 12.25
N MET A 307 4.51 19.45 12.02
CA MET A 307 4.96 18.20 11.39
C MET A 307 3.98 17.79 10.31
N ARG A 308 4.50 17.17 9.25
CA ARG A 308 3.72 16.55 8.16
C ARG A 308 4.31 15.17 7.84
N SER A 309 3.48 14.30 7.32
CA SER A 309 3.89 12.95 6.92
C SER A 309 3.71 12.75 5.41
N PRO A 310 4.57 13.35 4.57
CA PRO A 310 4.45 13.18 3.14
C PRO A 310 5.06 11.87 2.65
N SER A 311 4.61 11.46 1.44
CA SER A 311 5.08 10.29 0.72
C SER A 311 5.38 10.65 -0.73
N VAL A 312 6.45 10.07 -1.30
CA VAL A 312 6.82 10.18 -2.70
C VAL A 312 6.60 8.84 -3.38
N GLN A 313 5.74 8.81 -4.39
CA GLN A 313 5.52 7.65 -5.25
C GLN A 313 6.48 7.67 -6.42
N MET A 314 7.15 6.55 -6.64
CA MET A 314 8.13 6.39 -7.71
C MET A 314 7.91 5.10 -8.49
N ARG A 315 8.50 5.04 -9.66
CA ARG A 315 8.73 3.79 -10.37
C ARG A 315 10.10 3.76 -11.02
N ILE A 316 10.62 2.55 -11.15
CA ILE A 316 11.75 2.28 -12.03
C ILE A 316 11.21 1.47 -13.21
N SER A 317 11.40 2.03 -14.41
CA SER A 317 10.98 1.36 -15.63
C SER A 317 11.91 0.18 -15.96
N PRO A 318 11.48 -0.78 -16.79
CA PRO A 318 12.36 -1.85 -17.27
C PRO A 318 13.58 -1.35 -18.10
N LEU A 319 13.63 -0.06 -18.40
CA LEU A 319 14.75 0.60 -19.06
C LEU A 319 15.73 1.23 -18.04
N GLY A 320 15.55 0.99 -16.75
CA GLY A 320 16.39 1.57 -15.69
C GLY A 320 16.17 3.06 -15.45
N LYS A 321 15.03 3.63 -15.87
CA LYS A 321 14.71 5.04 -15.65
C LYS A 321 13.89 5.20 -14.38
N VAL A 322 14.35 6.03 -13.45
CA VAL A 322 13.58 6.49 -12.28
C VAL A 322 12.58 7.55 -12.74
N GLU A 323 11.35 7.42 -12.29
CA GLU A 323 10.29 8.40 -12.53
C GLU A 323 9.56 8.70 -11.22
N ILE A 324 9.51 9.98 -10.86
CA ILE A 324 8.66 10.46 -9.77
C ILE A 324 7.24 10.55 -10.32
N LEU A 325 6.31 9.88 -9.66
CA LEU A 325 4.94 9.78 -10.13
C LEU A 325 4.00 10.76 -9.43
N SER A 326 4.18 10.93 -8.13
CA SER A 326 3.34 11.81 -7.32
C SER A 326 3.93 12.01 -5.92
N THR A 327 3.48 13.08 -5.25
CA THR A 327 3.69 13.32 -3.83
C THR A 327 2.34 13.40 -3.11
N HIS A 328 2.30 13.02 -1.84
CA HIS A 328 1.08 13.01 -1.05
C HIS A 328 1.36 13.45 0.38
N ASP A 329 0.38 14.07 1.03
CA ASP A 329 0.35 14.21 2.47
C ASP A 329 -0.54 13.11 3.04
N GLN A 330 0.03 12.24 3.88
CA GLN A 330 -0.71 11.16 4.51
C GLN A 330 -1.61 11.70 5.62
N MET A 331 -2.84 11.23 5.67
CA MET A 331 -3.72 11.38 6.81
C MET A 331 -3.45 10.23 7.75
N LEU A 332 -2.97 10.54 8.94
CA LEU A 332 -2.64 9.58 9.95
C LEU A 332 -3.63 9.63 11.12
N GLY A 333 -3.83 8.51 11.79
CA GLY A 333 -4.69 8.37 12.96
C GLY A 333 -4.29 7.18 13.82
N GLY A 334 -5.25 6.57 14.51
CA GLY A 334 -5.01 5.49 15.44
C GLY A 334 -4.48 5.98 16.80
N PRO A 335 -4.25 5.07 17.77
CA PRO A 335 -3.86 5.40 19.13
C PRO A 335 -2.55 6.18 19.25
N SER A 336 -1.57 5.90 18.39
CA SER A 336 -0.28 6.60 18.37
C SER A 336 -0.21 7.72 17.31
N GLY A 337 -1.25 7.88 16.48
CA GLY A 337 -1.24 8.79 15.34
C GLY A 337 -0.36 8.30 14.17
N GLN A 338 -0.09 6.99 14.06
CA GLN A 338 0.81 6.41 13.07
C GLN A 338 0.08 5.54 12.03
N SER A 339 -1.20 5.23 12.24
CA SER A 339 -1.99 4.43 11.31
C SER A 339 -2.38 5.25 10.09
N TYR A 340 -2.10 4.71 8.90
CA TYR A 340 -2.50 5.32 7.63
C TYR A 340 -4.03 5.26 7.46
N LEU A 341 -4.66 6.40 7.30
CA LEU A 341 -6.11 6.54 7.08
C LEU A 341 -6.44 7.00 5.65
N GLY A 342 -5.49 7.60 4.95
CA GLY A 342 -5.72 8.14 3.62
C GLY A 342 -4.65 9.16 3.22
N ALA A 343 -4.88 9.86 2.12
CA ALA A 343 -3.94 10.83 1.59
C ALA A 343 -4.61 12.02 0.92
N ILE A 344 -3.93 13.15 0.98
CA ILE A 344 -4.21 14.37 0.24
C ILE A 344 -3.21 14.47 -0.90
N PHE A 345 -3.66 14.82 -2.08
CA PHE A 345 -2.84 14.97 -3.28
C PHE A 345 -3.01 16.32 -3.94
N PRO A 346 -1.92 16.89 -4.42
CA PRO A 346 -0.51 16.57 -4.13
C PRO A 346 -0.10 16.99 -2.71
N ALA A 347 1.12 16.62 -2.28
CA ALA A 347 1.71 17.15 -1.06
C ALA A 347 1.94 18.64 -1.13
N ASP A 348 2.03 19.30 0.03
CA ASP A 348 2.24 20.75 0.11
C ASP A 348 3.50 21.19 -0.68
N PRO A 349 3.38 22.18 -1.57
CA PRO A 349 4.49 22.71 -2.35
C PRO A 349 5.67 23.21 -1.51
N ALA A 350 5.46 23.55 -0.23
CA ALA A 350 6.49 24.03 0.67
C ALA A 350 7.63 23.02 0.88
N TYR A 351 7.35 21.73 0.77
CA TYR A 351 8.35 20.66 0.94
C TYR A 351 8.33 19.59 -0.16
N SER A 352 7.36 19.60 -1.08
CA SER A 352 7.24 18.56 -2.10
C SER A 352 8.51 18.37 -2.93
N ARG A 353 9.16 19.45 -3.35
CA ARG A 353 10.44 19.40 -4.08
C ARG A 353 11.59 18.87 -3.22
N LEU A 354 11.59 19.19 -1.93
CA LEU A 354 12.63 18.76 -1.01
C LEU A 354 12.59 17.22 -0.85
N ILE A 355 11.41 16.68 -0.52
CA ILE A 355 11.25 15.22 -0.39
C ILE A 355 11.47 14.49 -1.72
N THR A 356 11.09 15.09 -2.85
CA THR A 356 11.30 14.51 -4.19
C THR A 356 12.79 14.35 -4.49
N ARG A 357 13.62 15.36 -4.19
CA ARG A 357 15.08 15.26 -4.38
C ARG A 357 15.72 14.19 -3.50
N GLU A 358 15.30 14.10 -2.24
CA GLU A 358 15.78 13.05 -1.35
C GLU A 358 15.33 11.65 -1.83
N ALA A 359 14.08 11.51 -2.25
CA ALA A 359 13.56 10.26 -2.78
C ALA A 359 14.27 9.80 -4.06
N ALA A 360 14.65 10.72 -4.94
CA ALA A 360 15.37 10.40 -6.17
C ALA A 360 16.69 9.66 -5.90
N LYS A 361 17.43 9.98 -4.82
CA LYS A 361 18.65 9.27 -4.43
C LYS A 361 18.40 7.78 -4.20
N ILE A 362 17.28 7.45 -3.55
CA ILE A 362 16.87 6.06 -3.31
C ILE A 362 16.45 5.38 -4.62
N GLY A 363 15.78 6.10 -5.52
CA GLY A 363 15.46 5.62 -6.86
C GLY A 363 16.72 5.21 -7.64
N GLU A 364 17.72 6.06 -7.67
CA GLU A 364 19.01 5.79 -8.32
C GLU A 364 19.76 4.62 -7.65
N ARG A 365 19.72 4.51 -6.32
CA ARG A 365 20.25 3.34 -5.61
C ARG A 365 19.57 2.06 -6.06
N PHE A 366 18.24 2.06 -6.16
CA PHE A 366 17.48 0.89 -6.55
C PHE A 366 17.68 0.48 -8.02
N VAL A 367 17.96 1.43 -8.90
CA VAL A 367 18.42 1.12 -10.28
C VAL A 367 19.73 0.32 -10.25
N ARG A 368 20.69 0.71 -9.40
CA ARG A 368 21.95 -0.02 -9.25
C ARG A 368 21.78 -1.44 -8.70
N GLU A 369 20.71 -1.66 -7.91
CA GLU A 369 20.34 -3.00 -7.40
C GLU A 369 19.53 -3.83 -8.42
N GLY A 370 19.19 -3.28 -9.58
CA GLY A 370 18.37 -3.95 -10.60
C GLY A 370 16.89 -4.04 -10.25
N ILE A 371 16.41 -3.23 -9.33
CA ILE A 371 15.00 -3.18 -8.94
C ILE A 371 14.20 -2.49 -10.03
N ILE A 372 13.02 -3.03 -10.34
CA ILE A 372 12.02 -2.44 -11.24
C ILE A 372 10.65 -2.41 -10.57
N GLY A 373 9.76 -1.59 -11.09
CA GLY A 373 8.38 -1.51 -10.59
C GLY A 373 8.11 -0.25 -9.78
N ARG A 374 6.95 -0.22 -9.13
CA ARG A 374 6.49 0.90 -8.32
C ARG A 374 6.86 0.71 -6.86
N PHE A 375 7.24 1.81 -6.24
CA PHE A 375 7.53 1.88 -4.80
C PHE A 375 7.25 3.27 -4.27
N ALA A 376 7.24 3.40 -2.96
CA ALA A 376 7.08 4.67 -2.27
C ALA A 376 8.16 4.88 -1.21
N LEU A 377 8.48 6.13 -0.95
CA LEU A 377 9.30 6.56 0.17
C LEU A 377 8.49 7.51 1.04
N ASP A 378 8.30 7.13 2.31
CA ASP A 378 7.58 7.90 3.28
C ASP A 378 8.55 8.76 4.09
N PHE A 379 8.14 10.00 4.34
CA PHE A 379 8.90 10.97 5.11
C PHE A 379 8.10 11.47 6.31
N LEU A 380 8.82 11.98 7.28
CA LEU A 380 8.32 12.94 8.26
C LEU A 380 9.04 14.26 7.98
N THR A 381 8.30 15.34 7.72
CA THR A 381 8.86 16.67 7.61
C THR A 381 8.54 17.48 8.85
N VAL A 382 9.54 18.15 9.39
CA VAL A 382 9.42 18.96 10.60
C VAL A 382 9.90 20.37 10.29
N LYS A 383 9.17 21.36 10.77
CA LYS A 383 9.58 22.75 10.65
C LYS A 383 10.56 23.08 11.77
N ASN A 384 11.76 23.51 11.42
CA ASN A 384 12.79 23.90 12.38
C ASN A 384 12.54 25.30 12.95
N GLU A 385 13.36 25.72 13.91
CA GLU A 385 13.26 27.03 14.54
C GLU A 385 13.44 28.22 13.56
N ALA A 386 14.11 28.00 12.42
CA ALA A 386 14.23 29.00 11.35
C ALA A 386 13.00 29.04 10.43
N GLY A 387 12.01 28.16 10.65
CA GLY A 387 10.81 28.05 9.81
C GLY A 387 11.01 27.24 8.53
N GLU A 388 12.14 26.55 8.39
CA GLU A 388 12.44 25.70 7.24
C GLU A 388 12.01 24.25 7.48
N TRP A 389 11.58 23.55 6.42
CA TRP A 389 11.20 22.17 6.49
C TRP A 389 12.40 21.22 6.40
N GLU A 390 12.51 20.32 7.35
CA GLU A 390 13.53 19.26 7.40
C GLU A 390 12.89 17.89 7.17
N PRO A 391 13.26 17.16 6.10
CA PRO A 391 12.71 15.84 5.82
C PRO A 391 13.53 14.75 6.51
N TYR A 392 12.85 13.84 7.16
CA TYR A 392 13.38 12.60 7.70
C TYR A 392 12.79 11.43 6.92
N ALA A 393 13.62 10.62 6.28
CA ALA A 393 13.19 9.39 5.62
C ALA A 393 12.78 8.34 6.67
N ILE A 394 11.60 7.76 6.51
CA ILE A 394 10.98 6.88 7.52
C ILE A 394 10.88 5.44 7.04
N GLU A 395 10.38 5.23 5.82
CA GLU A 395 10.08 3.89 5.31
C GLU A 395 10.16 3.83 3.79
N VAL A 396 10.68 2.70 3.29
CA VAL A 396 10.56 2.30 1.88
C VAL A 396 9.44 1.26 1.76
N ASN A 397 8.44 1.58 0.95
CA ASN A 397 7.39 0.65 0.58
C ASN A 397 7.70 0.10 -0.82
N LEU A 398 8.45 -1.01 -0.92
CA LEU A 398 8.91 -1.60 -2.19
C LEU A 398 7.77 -2.35 -2.92
N ARG A 399 6.62 -1.72 -2.98
CA ARG A 399 5.36 -2.25 -3.53
C ARG A 399 4.37 -1.12 -3.84
N LYS A 400 3.26 -1.46 -4.49
CA LYS A 400 2.11 -0.57 -4.58
C LYS A 400 1.48 -0.40 -3.18
N GLY A 401 1.21 0.84 -2.79
CA GLY A 401 0.67 1.23 -1.48
C GLY A 401 -0.72 1.86 -1.56
N GLY A 402 -1.19 2.40 -0.41
CA GLY A 402 -2.49 3.06 -0.28
C GLY A 402 -2.65 4.31 -1.15
N THR A 403 -1.58 5.00 -1.50
CA THR A 403 -1.59 6.17 -2.38
C THR A 403 -1.56 5.82 -3.88
N THR A 404 -1.31 4.56 -4.23
CA THR A 404 -1.18 4.14 -5.64
C THR A 404 -2.52 4.15 -6.37
N HIS A 405 -3.57 3.56 -5.78
CA HIS A 405 -4.86 3.43 -6.44
C HIS A 405 -5.55 4.79 -6.69
N PRO A 406 -5.59 5.76 -5.74
CA PRO A 406 -6.25 7.02 -6.00
C PRO A 406 -5.51 7.86 -7.05
N PHE A 407 -4.17 7.84 -7.02
CA PHE A 407 -3.38 8.55 -8.03
C PHE A 407 -3.59 7.98 -9.44
N LEU A 408 -3.54 6.66 -9.59
CA LEU A 408 -3.78 6.04 -10.90
C LEU A 408 -5.22 6.19 -11.36
N THR A 409 -6.19 6.18 -10.45
CA THR A 409 -7.58 6.50 -10.75
C THR A 409 -7.69 7.89 -11.35
N LEU A 410 -7.14 8.91 -10.67
CA LEU A 410 -7.10 10.27 -11.20
C LEU A 410 -6.42 10.30 -12.59
N GLN A 411 -5.22 9.70 -12.71
CA GLN A 411 -4.45 9.71 -13.96
C GLN A 411 -5.23 9.08 -15.11
N TYR A 412 -5.86 7.92 -14.88
CA TYR A 412 -6.58 7.20 -15.95
C TYR A 412 -7.92 7.84 -16.34
N LEU A 413 -8.56 8.54 -15.40
CA LEU A 413 -9.81 9.24 -15.67
C LEU A 413 -9.62 10.60 -16.36
N THR A 414 -8.42 11.20 -16.26
CA THR A 414 -8.19 12.59 -16.72
C THR A 414 -7.06 12.72 -17.74
N ASP A 415 -6.34 11.64 -18.04
CA ASP A 415 -5.10 11.66 -18.86
C ASP A 415 -4.06 12.67 -18.40
N GLY A 416 -4.11 13.01 -17.12
CA GLY A 416 -3.22 13.99 -16.55
C GLY A 416 -1.85 13.44 -16.20
N SER A 417 -0.94 14.35 -15.91
CA SER A 417 0.43 14.05 -15.49
C SER A 417 0.84 14.92 -14.30
N TYR A 418 1.66 14.34 -13.43
CA TYR A 418 2.29 15.04 -12.31
C TYR A 418 3.67 15.53 -12.72
N ASP A 419 3.93 16.82 -12.48
CA ASP A 419 5.23 17.44 -12.66
C ASP A 419 5.95 17.50 -11.31
N ALA A 420 7.05 16.77 -11.20
CA ALA A 420 7.86 16.71 -9.97
C ALA A 420 8.60 18.01 -9.66
N GLU A 421 8.86 18.85 -10.65
CA GLU A 421 9.53 20.14 -10.46
C GLU A 421 8.59 21.21 -9.93
N THR A 422 7.33 21.19 -10.35
CA THR A 422 6.32 22.14 -9.88
C THR A 422 5.51 21.61 -8.70
N GLY A 423 5.44 20.29 -8.54
CA GLY A 423 4.58 19.63 -7.55
C GLY A 423 3.09 19.65 -7.94
N GLU A 424 2.77 19.89 -9.21
CA GLU A 424 1.42 20.07 -9.71
C GLU A 424 0.98 18.89 -10.59
N PHE A 425 -0.31 18.61 -10.58
CA PHE A 425 -0.94 17.67 -11.51
C PHE A 425 -1.83 18.45 -12.47
N THR A 426 -1.63 18.21 -13.77
CA THR A 426 -2.39 18.87 -14.83
C THR A 426 -3.01 17.83 -15.76
N THR A 427 -4.29 17.99 -16.07
CA THR A 427 -5.01 17.17 -17.06
C THR A 427 -4.57 17.51 -18.49
N GLU A 428 -4.95 16.69 -19.48
CA GLU A 428 -4.74 17.03 -20.89
C GLU A 428 -5.37 18.39 -21.29
N LEU A 429 -6.44 18.78 -20.60
CA LEU A 429 -7.11 20.06 -20.85
C LEU A 429 -6.40 21.26 -20.19
N GLY A 430 -5.25 21.04 -19.54
CA GLY A 430 -4.48 22.07 -18.85
C GLY A 430 -5.04 22.48 -17.49
N GLU A 431 -5.99 21.77 -16.94
CA GLU A 431 -6.61 22.07 -15.65
C GLU A 431 -5.95 21.32 -14.52
N ARG A 432 -5.79 21.97 -13.36
CA ARG A 432 -5.26 21.31 -12.16
C ARG A 432 -6.30 20.42 -11.50
N ARG A 433 -5.85 19.30 -10.92
CA ARG A 433 -6.68 18.41 -10.12
C ARG A 433 -5.99 18.05 -8.81
N TYR A 434 -6.82 17.94 -7.80
CA TYR A 434 -6.50 17.61 -6.42
C TYR A 434 -7.43 16.50 -5.97
N TYR A 435 -7.00 15.72 -4.97
CA TYR A 435 -7.93 14.81 -4.33
C TYR A 435 -7.66 14.64 -2.83
N VAL A 436 -8.69 14.20 -2.13
CA VAL A 436 -8.60 13.55 -0.82
C VAL A 436 -9.09 12.12 -1.01
N ALA A 437 -8.31 11.15 -0.57
CA ALA A 437 -8.64 9.74 -0.70
C ALA A 437 -8.43 9.01 0.61
N SER A 438 -9.29 8.03 0.88
CA SER A 438 -9.18 7.11 2.01
C SER A 438 -9.61 5.72 1.58
N ASP A 439 -8.93 4.70 2.06
CA ASP A 439 -9.39 3.31 2.02
C ASP A 439 -9.79 2.81 3.44
N HIS A 440 -10.00 3.77 4.36
CA HIS A 440 -10.40 3.59 5.74
C HIS A 440 -11.62 4.44 6.11
N VAL A 441 -12.58 4.60 5.19
CA VAL A 441 -13.90 5.13 5.53
C VAL A 441 -14.65 4.00 6.22
N GLU A 442 -14.66 4.01 7.56
CA GLU A 442 -15.05 2.85 8.36
C GLU A 442 -15.93 3.24 9.54
N SER A 443 -17.04 2.54 9.69
CA SER A 443 -17.92 2.57 10.85
C SER A 443 -18.70 1.26 10.94
N ALA A 444 -18.85 0.71 12.14
CA ALA A 444 -19.73 -0.45 12.33
C ALA A 444 -21.17 -0.17 11.86
N ALA A 445 -21.61 1.09 11.93
CA ALA A 445 -22.91 1.54 11.48
C ALA A 445 -23.10 1.47 9.96
N TYR A 446 -22.02 1.53 9.16
CA TYR A 446 -22.08 1.45 7.70
C TYR A 446 -22.41 0.05 7.17
N ARG A 447 -22.43 -0.98 8.05
CA ARG A 447 -22.87 -2.33 7.68
C ARG A 447 -24.35 -2.42 7.25
N ILE A 448 -25.12 -1.37 7.49
CA ILE A 448 -26.50 -1.28 6.98
C ILE A 448 -26.59 -1.04 5.48
N PHE A 449 -25.49 -0.57 4.86
CA PHE A 449 -25.47 -0.29 3.44
C PHE A 449 -25.14 -1.54 2.62
N THR A 450 -25.80 -1.65 1.48
CA THR A 450 -25.39 -2.53 0.38
C THR A 450 -24.49 -1.75 -0.60
N PRO A 451 -23.75 -2.42 -1.48
CA PRO A 451 -23.08 -1.76 -2.60
C PRO A 451 -24.01 -0.89 -3.46
N GLU A 452 -25.21 -1.37 -3.70
CA GLU A 452 -26.26 -0.65 -4.45
C GLU A 452 -26.64 0.66 -3.76
N ASP A 453 -26.85 0.63 -2.44
CA ASP A 453 -27.17 1.83 -1.65
C ASP A 453 -26.11 2.92 -1.83
N LEU A 454 -24.83 2.55 -1.80
CA LEU A 454 -23.72 3.51 -1.96
C LEU A 454 -23.71 4.14 -3.37
N LEU A 455 -23.98 3.35 -4.42
CA LEU A 455 -24.08 3.86 -5.78
C LEU A 455 -25.28 4.78 -5.96
N ASP A 456 -26.42 4.43 -5.38
CA ASP A 456 -27.61 5.27 -5.39
C ASP A 456 -27.37 6.58 -4.65
N LEU A 457 -26.74 6.54 -3.48
CA LEU A 457 -26.43 7.73 -2.69
C LEU A 457 -25.55 8.73 -3.49
N ILE A 458 -24.44 8.28 -4.07
CA ILE A 458 -23.58 9.19 -4.85
C ILE A 458 -24.28 9.70 -6.10
N SER A 459 -25.20 8.91 -6.70
CA SER A 459 -25.96 9.30 -7.88
C SER A 459 -27.02 10.35 -7.54
N VAL A 460 -27.87 10.07 -6.54
CA VAL A 460 -28.98 10.95 -6.11
C VAL A 460 -28.44 12.31 -5.66
N HIS A 461 -27.32 12.32 -4.94
CA HIS A 461 -26.69 13.54 -4.45
C HIS A 461 -25.71 14.19 -5.47
N ARG A 462 -25.66 13.67 -6.71
CA ARG A 462 -24.82 14.21 -7.80
C ARG A 462 -23.33 14.29 -7.42
N LEU A 463 -22.85 13.31 -6.67
CA LEU A 463 -21.45 13.21 -6.25
C LEU A 463 -20.63 12.33 -7.18
N THR A 464 -21.26 11.55 -8.07
CA THR A 464 -20.58 10.68 -9.04
C THR A 464 -19.56 11.47 -9.86
N PHE A 465 -18.42 10.85 -10.15
CA PHE A 465 -17.40 11.47 -10.98
C PHE A 465 -17.97 11.82 -12.37
N ASP A 466 -17.85 13.08 -12.74
CA ASP A 466 -18.30 13.64 -14.02
C ASP A 466 -17.11 13.80 -14.96
N GLN A 467 -17.13 13.10 -16.07
CA GLN A 467 -16.07 13.14 -17.10
C GLN A 467 -15.93 14.53 -17.75
N THR A 468 -17.00 15.33 -17.79
CA THR A 468 -17.00 16.63 -18.44
C THR A 468 -16.19 17.66 -17.64
N CYS A 469 -16.40 17.72 -16.34
CA CYS A 469 -15.66 18.60 -15.45
C CYS A 469 -14.48 17.89 -14.74
N GLN A 470 -14.37 16.56 -14.89
CA GLN A 470 -13.35 15.72 -14.27
C GLN A 470 -13.27 15.92 -12.75
N THR A 471 -14.42 15.97 -12.10
CA THR A 471 -14.58 16.12 -10.65
C THR A 471 -15.63 15.17 -10.12
N GLY A 472 -15.55 14.82 -8.84
CA GLY A 472 -16.54 13.97 -8.18
C GLY A 472 -15.91 12.88 -7.32
N VAL A 473 -16.75 11.94 -6.89
CA VAL A 473 -16.42 10.83 -6.00
C VAL A 473 -16.22 9.55 -6.82
N VAL A 474 -15.12 8.87 -6.58
CA VAL A 474 -14.88 7.51 -7.08
C VAL A 474 -14.77 6.57 -5.89
N LEU A 475 -15.64 5.56 -5.86
CA LEU A 475 -15.66 4.54 -4.81
C LEU A 475 -14.67 3.41 -5.10
N HIS A 476 -14.10 2.86 -4.03
CA HIS A 476 -13.20 1.72 -4.06
C HIS A 476 -13.59 0.74 -2.95
N MET A 477 -13.33 -0.54 -3.12
CA MET A 477 -13.50 -1.54 -2.06
C MET A 477 -14.91 -1.56 -1.43
N PHE A 478 -15.91 -1.08 -2.13
CA PHE A 478 -17.24 -0.85 -1.55
C PHE A 478 -18.11 -2.11 -1.49
N SER A 479 -17.73 -3.19 -2.18
CA SER A 479 -18.47 -4.46 -2.13
C SER A 479 -18.49 -5.10 -0.75
N GLY A 480 -17.51 -4.77 0.11
CA GLY A 480 -17.41 -5.28 1.47
C GLY A 480 -18.11 -4.43 2.53
N VAL A 481 -18.82 -3.35 2.15
CA VAL A 481 -19.39 -2.42 3.14
C VAL A 481 -20.34 -3.09 4.12
N GLY A 482 -21.24 -3.96 3.65
CA GLY A 482 -22.21 -4.68 4.50
C GLY A 482 -21.54 -5.66 5.47
N GLU A 483 -20.39 -6.23 5.11
CA GLU A 483 -19.65 -7.18 5.95
C GLU A 483 -18.70 -6.46 6.92
N LEU A 484 -17.92 -5.52 6.40
CA LEU A 484 -16.84 -4.86 7.15
C LEU A 484 -17.23 -3.50 7.74
N GLY A 485 -18.28 -2.86 7.22
CA GLY A 485 -18.58 -1.47 7.53
C GLY A 485 -17.54 -0.49 6.97
N ARG A 486 -16.84 -0.89 5.93
CA ARG A 486 -15.68 -0.16 5.39
C ARG A 486 -15.74 -0.06 3.88
N LEU A 487 -15.32 1.10 3.36
CA LEU A 487 -15.15 1.35 1.93
C LEU A 487 -13.96 2.30 1.68
N GLY A 488 -13.55 2.40 0.45
CA GLY A 488 -12.57 3.38 -0.02
C GLY A 488 -13.24 4.44 -0.89
N VAL A 489 -12.66 5.64 -0.89
CA VAL A 489 -13.13 6.77 -1.68
C VAL A 489 -11.98 7.62 -2.18
N THR A 490 -12.15 8.19 -3.38
CA THR A 490 -11.28 9.24 -3.93
C THR A 490 -12.16 10.41 -4.36
N CYS A 491 -12.05 11.55 -3.68
CA CYS A 491 -12.82 12.77 -3.93
C CYS A 491 -11.96 13.75 -4.72
N ILE A 492 -12.26 13.91 -6.02
CA ILE A 492 -11.46 14.67 -6.99
C ILE A 492 -12.10 16.02 -7.26
N HIS A 493 -11.32 17.12 -7.21
CA HIS A 493 -11.79 18.45 -7.56
C HIS A 493 -10.67 19.36 -8.11
N GLY A 494 -11.05 20.49 -8.70
CA GLY A 494 -10.14 21.48 -9.28
C GLY A 494 -9.33 22.31 -8.26
N THR A 495 -9.62 22.21 -6.96
CA THR A 495 -8.83 22.84 -5.88
C THR A 495 -8.75 21.91 -4.67
N ALA A 496 -7.68 22.02 -3.90
CA ALA A 496 -7.48 21.22 -2.68
C ALA A 496 -8.61 21.45 -1.65
N ALA A 497 -9.04 22.69 -1.45
CA ALA A 497 -10.12 23.02 -0.52
C ALA A 497 -11.45 22.36 -0.91
N ARG A 498 -11.79 22.37 -2.21
CA ARG A 498 -13.01 21.73 -2.70
C ARG A 498 -12.93 20.19 -2.68
N ALA A 499 -11.76 19.62 -2.93
CA ALA A 499 -11.56 18.17 -2.79
C ALA A 499 -11.76 17.73 -1.32
N ARG A 500 -11.26 18.54 -0.35
CA ARG A 500 -11.50 18.32 1.07
C ARG A 500 -12.98 18.44 1.42
N ALA A 501 -13.63 19.51 0.99
CA ALA A 501 -15.06 19.72 1.25
C ALA A 501 -15.90 18.55 0.69
N LEU A 502 -15.60 18.10 -0.54
CA LEU A 502 -16.28 16.97 -1.15
C LEU A 502 -16.12 15.68 -0.34
N TYR A 503 -14.93 15.44 0.21
CA TYR A 503 -14.67 14.30 1.08
C TYR A 503 -15.48 14.40 2.39
N ASP A 504 -15.45 15.55 3.05
CA ASP A 504 -16.16 15.78 4.31
C ASP A 504 -17.68 15.71 4.11
N ASP A 505 -18.21 16.25 3.01
CA ASP A 505 -19.62 16.16 2.62
C ASP A 505 -20.06 14.71 2.36
N PHE A 506 -19.20 13.90 1.72
CA PHE A 506 -19.48 12.49 1.48
C PHE A 506 -19.57 11.70 2.79
N ILE A 507 -18.63 11.91 3.72
CA ILE A 507 -18.69 11.28 5.05
C ILE A 507 -19.96 11.70 5.81
N ALA A 508 -20.24 13.01 5.84
CA ALA A 508 -21.44 13.53 6.50
C ALA A 508 -22.75 12.99 5.85
N LEU A 509 -22.75 12.70 4.56
CA LEU A 509 -23.87 12.06 3.89
C LEU A 509 -24.08 10.63 4.40
N LEU A 510 -23.01 9.81 4.47
CA LEU A 510 -23.10 8.46 5.00
C LEU A 510 -23.64 8.44 6.43
N ASP A 511 -23.13 9.32 7.28
CA ASP A 511 -23.57 9.41 8.68
C ASP A 511 -25.06 9.78 8.80
N ARG A 512 -25.53 10.75 8.02
CA ARG A 512 -26.96 11.12 7.98
C ARG A 512 -27.86 9.98 7.53
N GLU A 513 -27.43 9.23 6.51
CA GLU A 513 -28.19 8.09 5.99
C GLU A 513 -28.27 6.94 7.00
N VAL A 514 -27.21 6.74 7.81
CA VAL A 514 -27.26 5.81 8.95
C VAL A 514 -28.32 6.24 9.96
N GLU A 515 -28.37 7.52 10.32
CA GLU A 515 -29.36 8.05 11.27
C GLU A 515 -30.80 7.89 10.75
N VAL A 516 -31.03 8.16 9.45
CA VAL A 516 -32.36 8.02 8.83
C VAL A 516 -32.81 6.56 8.79
N ARG A 517 -31.92 5.63 8.44
CA ARG A 517 -32.26 4.20 8.33
C ARG A 517 -32.30 3.48 9.68
N GLY A 518 -31.68 4.05 10.72
CA GLY A 518 -31.68 3.51 12.08
C GLY A 518 -32.92 3.88 12.88
N GLN A 519 -33.76 4.79 12.39
CA GLN A 519 -35.08 5.17 12.94
C GLN A 519 -36.18 4.28 12.36
#